data_86361a39a06cac4ba25d47d31a1ba826
#
_entry.id   86361a39a06cac4ba25d47d31a1ba826
#
_cell.length_a   1.000
_cell.length_b   1.000
_cell.length_c   1.000
_cell.angle_alpha   90.00
_cell.angle_beta   90.00
_cell.angle_gamma   90.00
#
_symmetry.space_group_name_H-M   'P 1'
#
loop_
_entity.id
_entity.type
_entity.pdbx_description
1 polymer ?
#
loop_
_entity_poly.entity_id
_entity_poly.type
_entity_poly.pdbx_seq_one_letter_code
_entity_poly.pdbx_strand_id
1 'polypeptide(L)'
;AVPFIPVFENDDLPGVYTAAVVQKLMNLEHALLGKNILTVGAGNIGYLTSYQLTQAGANVVAIVEAQKSEGGFPVQANRVRRLGIPILTGYTLVKAIPNDDYTAVKGAVIAQADNKFKPISGTEKLIENIELINICTGLIPDDQLLILGKEVFGNKCHGVGDAIRIGEGTSAVLRGKQAAFEVLADLDIRYDYDDYLAISKEYIDSQQHPIRVLDNPAKPTEARKNKPFVIIDCLYGFA
;
A
#
# COMPACT_ATOMS: atom_id res chain seq x y z
N ALA A 1 -12.47 -1.48 3.69
CA ALA A 1 -11.39 -0.47 3.70
C ALA A 1 -11.38 0.32 2.40
N VAL A 2 -10.98 1.57 2.46
CA VAL A 2 -10.85 2.46 1.32
C VAL A 2 -9.40 2.98 1.22
N PRO A 3 -8.88 3.27 0.02
CA PRO A 3 -7.55 3.85 -0.11
C PRO A 3 -7.45 5.22 0.58
N PHE A 4 -6.36 5.45 1.29
CA PHE A 4 -5.98 6.78 1.73
C PHE A 4 -5.30 7.51 0.57
N ILE A 5 -5.83 8.67 0.18
CA ILE A 5 -5.26 9.52 -0.85
C ILE A 5 -4.77 10.80 -0.16
N PRO A 6 -3.46 11.11 -0.20
CA PRO A 6 -2.96 12.36 0.34
C PRO A 6 -3.47 13.55 -0.48
N VAL A 7 -3.62 14.69 0.15
CA VAL A 7 -4.04 15.92 -0.54
C VAL A 7 -2.81 16.57 -1.22
N PHE A 8 -2.88 16.73 -2.53
CA PHE A 8 -1.89 17.42 -3.33
C PHE A 8 -2.57 18.11 -4.54
N GLU A 9 -1.87 19.01 -5.20
CA GLU A 9 -2.46 19.78 -6.33
C GLU A 9 -2.61 18.87 -7.55
N ASN A 10 -3.77 18.93 -8.22
CA ASN A 10 -4.16 18.15 -9.39
C ASN A 10 -4.25 16.62 -9.10
N ASP A 11 -4.79 16.25 -7.96
CA ASP A 11 -4.97 14.84 -7.56
C ASP A 11 -6.05 14.10 -8.38
N ASP A 12 -6.87 14.82 -9.12
CA ASP A 12 -7.93 14.34 -10.00
C ASP A 12 -7.50 14.14 -11.47
N LEU A 13 -6.24 14.43 -11.81
CA LEU A 13 -5.75 14.28 -13.18
C LEU A 13 -5.79 12.82 -13.66
N PRO A 14 -6.20 12.57 -14.93
CA PRO A 14 -5.97 11.28 -15.56
C PRO A 14 -4.49 10.88 -15.52
N GLY A 15 -4.21 9.70 -14.99
CA GLY A 15 -2.84 9.25 -14.68
C GLY A 15 -2.51 9.28 -13.19
N VAL A 16 -3.40 9.78 -12.33
CA VAL A 16 -3.31 9.64 -10.88
C VAL A 16 -4.28 8.54 -10.45
N TYR A 17 -3.75 7.40 -10.01
CA TYR A 17 -4.57 6.24 -9.62
C TYR A 17 -4.07 5.58 -8.36
N THR A 18 -4.98 4.98 -7.61
CA THR A 18 -4.63 4.16 -6.45
C THR A 18 -4.08 2.81 -6.87
N ALA A 19 -3.26 2.19 -6.01
CA ALA A 19 -2.69 0.88 -6.25
C ALA A 19 -3.73 -0.19 -6.64
N ALA A 20 -4.92 -0.16 -6.04
CA ALA A 20 -5.98 -1.11 -6.35
C ALA A 20 -6.46 -1.00 -7.80
N VAL A 21 -6.62 0.23 -8.32
CA VAL A 21 -6.97 0.47 -9.72
C VAL A 21 -5.85 0.02 -10.64
N VAL A 22 -4.60 0.41 -10.33
CA VAL A 22 -3.42 0.03 -11.12
C VAL A 22 -3.28 -1.49 -11.21
N GLN A 23 -3.36 -2.20 -10.08
CA GLN A 23 -3.26 -3.66 -10.04
C GLN A 23 -4.41 -4.34 -10.78
N LYS A 24 -5.66 -3.86 -10.60
CA LYS A 24 -6.82 -4.42 -11.31
C LYS A 24 -6.63 -4.32 -12.81
N LEU A 25 -6.33 -3.13 -13.32
CA LEU A 25 -6.18 -2.91 -14.75
C LEU A 25 -4.99 -3.70 -15.33
N MET A 26 -3.86 -3.74 -14.63
CA MET A 26 -2.68 -4.48 -15.07
C MET A 26 -2.88 -5.99 -15.01
N ASN A 27 -3.40 -6.53 -13.90
CA ASN A 27 -3.43 -7.97 -13.67
C ASN A 27 -4.69 -8.67 -14.26
N LEU A 28 -5.82 -7.97 -14.32
CA LEU A 28 -7.08 -8.55 -14.81
C LEU A 28 -7.42 -8.10 -16.23
N GLU A 29 -7.16 -6.84 -16.55
CA GLU A 29 -7.51 -6.29 -17.88
C GLU A 29 -6.29 -6.24 -18.81
N HIS A 30 -5.09 -6.63 -18.33
CA HIS A 30 -3.83 -6.61 -19.08
C HIS A 30 -3.49 -5.25 -19.69
N ALA A 31 -3.93 -4.17 -19.02
CA ALA A 31 -3.71 -2.79 -19.44
C ALA A 31 -2.62 -2.12 -18.61
N LEU A 32 -1.59 -1.61 -19.30
CA LEU A 32 -0.54 -0.79 -18.68
C LEU A 32 -0.91 0.68 -18.83
N LEU A 33 -1.07 1.38 -17.70
CA LEU A 33 -1.59 2.75 -17.63
C LEU A 33 -0.55 3.84 -17.95
N GLY A 34 0.68 3.48 -18.16
CA GLY A 34 1.79 4.40 -18.48
C GLY A 34 3.11 3.65 -18.47
N LYS A 35 4.12 4.26 -19.12
CA LYS A 35 5.47 3.67 -19.21
C LYS A 35 6.39 4.16 -18.11
N ASN A 36 6.31 5.43 -17.72
CA ASN A 36 7.13 6.03 -16.68
C ASN A 36 6.25 6.33 -15.46
N ILE A 37 6.58 5.71 -14.34
CA ILE A 37 5.70 5.64 -13.18
C ILE A 37 6.41 6.18 -11.94
N LEU A 38 5.73 7.07 -11.24
CA LEU A 38 6.07 7.47 -9.87
C LEU A 38 5.16 6.74 -8.90
N THR A 39 5.73 5.94 -8.00
CA THR A 39 4.96 5.32 -6.89
C THR A 39 5.09 6.20 -5.65
N VAL A 40 3.96 6.46 -4.98
CA VAL A 40 3.87 7.24 -3.73
C VAL A 40 3.44 6.33 -2.60
N GLY A 41 4.33 6.13 -1.63
CA GLY A 41 4.20 5.20 -0.51
C GLY A 41 5.16 4.01 -0.62
N ALA A 42 6.09 3.89 0.35
CA ALA A 42 7.07 2.82 0.44
C ALA A 42 6.67 1.75 1.47
N GLY A 43 5.42 1.33 1.42
CA GLY A 43 4.88 0.16 2.12
C GLY A 43 4.88 -1.10 1.24
N ASN A 44 4.36 -2.22 1.77
CA ASN A 44 4.30 -3.49 1.04
C ASN A 44 3.62 -3.35 -0.33
N ILE A 45 2.49 -2.64 -0.39
CA ILE A 45 1.74 -2.45 -1.64
C ILE A 45 2.53 -1.63 -2.65
N GLY A 46 3.21 -0.54 -2.19
CA GLY A 46 4.07 0.27 -3.07
C GLY A 46 5.20 -0.55 -3.70
N TYR A 47 5.84 -1.42 -2.92
CA TYR A 47 6.87 -2.31 -3.43
C TYR A 47 6.32 -3.37 -4.38
N LEU A 48 5.21 -4.02 -4.03
CA LEU A 48 4.61 -5.08 -4.84
C LEU A 48 4.13 -4.53 -6.18
N THR A 49 3.40 -3.41 -6.18
CA THR A 49 2.92 -2.79 -7.43
C THR A 49 4.07 -2.29 -8.30
N SER A 50 5.10 -1.66 -7.70
CA SER A 50 6.29 -1.23 -8.44
C SER A 50 7.04 -2.41 -9.06
N TYR A 51 7.15 -3.53 -8.34
CA TYR A 51 7.74 -4.76 -8.88
C TYR A 51 6.92 -5.31 -10.05
N GLN A 52 5.60 -5.42 -9.90
CA GLN A 52 4.70 -5.92 -10.94
C GLN A 52 4.69 -5.00 -12.18
N LEU A 53 4.65 -3.68 -11.99
CA LEU A 53 4.73 -2.71 -13.09
C LEU A 53 6.04 -2.85 -13.89
N THR A 54 7.16 -3.06 -13.20
CA THR A 54 8.44 -3.31 -13.87
C THR A 54 8.42 -4.64 -14.64
N GLN A 55 7.79 -5.69 -14.11
CA GLN A 55 7.60 -6.96 -14.82
C GLN A 55 6.71 -6.80 -16.05
N ALA A 56 5.68 -5.94 -15.98
CA ALA A 56 4.82 -5.61 -17.11
C ALA A 56 5.49 -4.72 -18.17
N GLY A 57 6.75 -4.33 -17.97
CA GLY A 57 7.54 -3.54 -18.92
C GLY A 57 7.53 -2.03 -18.67
N ALA A 58 6.96 -1.56 -17.57
CA ALA A 58 7.04 -0.16 -17.18
C ALA A 58 8.39 0.18 -16.53
N ASN A 59 8.74 1.47 -16.57
CA ASN A 59 9.86 2.05 -15.87
C ASN A 59 9.35 2.75 -14.61
N VAL A 60 9.58 2.17 -13.44
CA VAL A 60 9.29 2.84 -12.17
C VAL A 60 10.45 3.77 -11.84
N VAL A 61 10.23 5.06 -12.02
CA VAL A 61 11.25 6.12 -11.90
C VAL A 61 11.73 6.27 -10.46
N ALA A 62 10.80 6.23 -9.51
CA ALA A 62 11.09 6.26 -8.08
C ALA A 62 9.89 5.78 -7.24
N ILE A 63 10.17 5.41 -6.00
CA ILE A 63 9.19 5.25 -4.93
C ILE A 63 9.44 6.39 -3.93
N VAL A 64 8.42 7.18 -3.65
CA VAL A 64 8.48 8.33 -2.73
C VAL A 64 7.77 7.98 -1.43
N GLU A 65 8.41 8.28 -0.29
CA GLU A 65 7.87 8.00 1.05
C GLU A 65 8.01 9.23 1.95
N ALA A 66 6.90 9.64 2.56
CA ALA A 66 6.86 10.82 3.41
C ALA A 66 7.56 10.60 4.77
N GLN A 67 7.58 9.38 5.26
CA GLN A 67 8.33 9.02 6.46
C GLN A 67 9.84 9.07 6.19
N LYS A 68 10.62 9.30 7.25
CA LYS A 68 12.09 9.29 7.18
C LYS A 68 12.69 7.90 7.00
N SER A 69 11.89 6.87 7.25
CA SER A 69 12.25 5.45 7.07
C SER A 69 11.24 4.77 6.17
N GLU A 70 11.69 3.72 5.53
CA GLU A 70 10.84 2.85 4.71
C GLU A 70 9.88 2.06 5.59
N GLY A 71 8.68 1.80 5.04
CA GLY A 71 7.71 0.88 5.58
C GLY A 71 7.81 -0.52 4.95
N GLY A 72 6.85 -1.39 5.29
CA GLY A 72 6.73 -2.72 4.71
C GLY A 72 7.81 -3.72 5.11
N PHE A 73 7.78 -4.89 4.47
CA PHE A 73 8.74 -5.95 4.76
C PHE A 73 10.05 -5.76 4.00
N PRO A 74 11.21 -5.99 4.64
CA PRO A 74 12.52 -5.85 4.00
C PRO A 74 12.69 -6.68 2.73
N VAL A 75 12.05 -7.84 2.63
CA VAL A 75 12.09 -8.69 1.44
C VAL A 75 11.48 -7.98 0.23
N GLN A 76 10.40 -7.22 0.41
CA GLN A 76 9.75 -6.46 -0.66
C GLN A 76 10.58 -5.23 -1.07
N ALA A 77 11.10 -4.48 -0.10
CA ALA A 77 12.01 -3.37 -0.35
C ALA A 77 13.26 -3.82 -1.13
N ASN A 78 13.87 -4.94 -0.72
CA ASN A 78 15.04 -5.48 -1.42
C ASN A 78 14.72 -5.98 -2.83
N ARG A 79 13.50 -6.43 -3.08
CA ARG A 79 13.06 -6.84 -4.41
C ARG A 79 13.11 -5.66 -5.39
N VAL A 80 12.57 -4.51 -5.03
CA VAL A 80 12.60 -3.30 -5.88
C VAL A 80 14.00 -2.69 -5.98
N ARG A 81 14.79 -2.72 -4.91
CA ARG A 81 16.19 -2.26 -4.95
C ARG A 81 17.06 -3.07 -5.93
N ARG A 82 16.85 -4.39 -6.00
CA ARG A 82 17.56 -5.23 -6.99
C ARG A 82 17.23 -4.87 -8.44
N LEU A 83 16.05 -4.28 -8.67
CA LEU A 83 15.66 -3.73 -9.97
C LEU A 83 16.26 -2.35 -10.25
N GLY A 84 16.94 -1.75 -9.27
CA GLY A 84 17.51 -0.41 -9.39
C GLY A 84 16.52 0.72 -9.16
N ILE A 85 15.33 0.44 -8.63
CA ILE A 85 14.31 1.46 -8.34
C ILE A 85 14.74 2.23 -7.09
N PRO A 86 14.94 3.56 -7.18
CA PRO A 86 15.27 4.39 -6.02
C PRO A 86 14.08 4.54 -5.07
N ILE A 87 14.34 4.47 -3.77
CA ILE A 87 13.36 4.74 -2.71
C ILE A 87 13.78 6.06 -2.04
N LEU A 88 12.95 7.08 -2.18
CA LEU A 88 13.16 8.43 -1.67
C LEU A 88 12.36 8.65 -0.40
N THR A 89 12.98 8.46 0.76
CA THR A 89 12.35 8.68 2.07
C THR A 89 12.44 10.14 2.51
N GLY A 90 11.48 10.60 3.31
CA GLY A 90 11.39 11.98 3.78
C GLY A 90 10.89 12.95 2.70
N TYR A 91 10.22 12.46 1.66
CA TYR A 91 9.62 13.26 0.59
C TYR A 91 8.12 12.98 0.44
N THR A 92 7.34 14.03 0.21
CA THR A 92 5.91 13.94 -0.08
C THR A 92 5.59 14.47 -1.47
N LEU A 93 4.51 13.98 -2.07
CA LEU A 93 3.97 14.51 -3.31
C LEU A 93 3.30 15.85 -3.05
N VAL A 94 3.63 16.86 -3.86
CA VAL A 94 3.09 18.21 -3.75
C VAL A 94 2.07 18.48 -4.85
N LYS A 95 2.38 18.03 -6.08
CA LYS A 95 1.61 18.37 -7.27
C LYS A 95 1.80 17.32 -8.37
N ALA A 96 0.72 16.95 -9.04
CA ALA A 96 0.78 16.32 -10.35
C ALA A 96 0.85 17.40 -11.45
N ILE A 97 1.78 17.27 -12.39
CA ILE A 97 1.94 18.22 -13.49
C ILE A 97 1.14 17.71 -14.68
N PRO A 98 0.15 18.49 -15.17
CA PRO A 98 -0.62 18.11 -16.36
C PRO A 98 0.18 18.30 -17.63
N ASN A 99 -0.23 17.62 -18.70
CA ASN A 99 0.09 17.99 -20.07
C ASN A 99 -0.65 19.30 -20.45
N ASP A 100 -0.40 19.81 -21.64
CA ASP A 100 -0.84 21.17 -22.03
C ASP A 100 -2.37 21.31 -22.14
N ASP A 101 -3.09 20.22 -22.38
CA ASP A 101 -4.56 20.16 -22.48
C ASP A 101 -5.25 19.58 -21.23
N TYR A 102 -4.51 19.34 -20.15
CA TYR A 102 -5.01 18.79 -18.87
C TYR A 102 -5.69 17.41 -18.98
N THR A 103 -5.32 16.62 -19.98
CA THR A 103 -5.89 15.27 -20.21
C THR A 103 -5.05 14.15 -19.63
N ALA A 104 -3.83 14.42 -19.17
CA ALA A 104 -2.93 13.41 -18.61
C ALA A 104 -1.85 14.03 -17.71
N VAL A 105 -1.28 13.22 -16.85
CA VAL A 105 -0.06 13.54 -16.11
C VAL A 105 1.14 13.51 -17.05
N LYS A 106 2.04 14.51 -16.95
CA LYS A 106 3.36 14.53 -17.62
C LYS A 106 4.54 14.68 -16.67
N GLY A 107 4.29 14.85 -15.37
CA GLY A 107 5.32 15.01 -14.35
C GLY A 107 4.74 15.09 -12.95
N ALA A 108 5.61 15.23 -11.96
CA ALA A 108 5.24 15.38 -10.56
C ALA A 108 6.22 16.31 -9.84
N VAL A 109 5.74 17.05 -8.86
CA VAL A 109 6.58 17.80 -7.92
C VAL A 109 6.53 17.10 -6.57
N ILE A 110 7.70 16.78 -6.03
CA ILE A 110 7.87 16.28 -4.67
C ILE A 110 8.65 17.30 -3.85
N ALA A 111 8.47 17.29 -2.52
CA ALA A 111 9.26 18.12 -1.60
C ALA A 111 9.65 17.31 -0.37
N GLN A 112 10.64 17.77 0.39
CA GLN A 112 10.92 17.20 1.70
C GLN A 112 9.68 17.33 2.59
N ALA A 113 9.42 16.31 3.39
CA ALA A 113 8.31 16.26 4.33
C ALA A 113 8.76 16.64 5.74
N ASP A 114 7.97 17.45 6.43
CA ASP A 114 8.11 17.71 7.85
C ASP A 114 7.61 16.51 8.70
N ASN A 115 7.65 16.65 10.02
CA ASN A 115 7.18 15.60 10.93
C ASN A 115 5.64 15.38 10.92
N LYS A 116 4.90 16.24 10.20
CA LYS A 116 3.45 16.11 9.94
C LYS A 116 3.14 15.74 8.50
N PHE A 117 4.17 15.30 7.77
CA PHE A 117 4.12 14.93 6.35
C PHE A 117 3.74 16.07 5.40
N LYS A 118 3.85 17.34 5.85
CA LYS A 118 3.62 18.50 5.02
C LYS A 118 4.88 18.86 4.22
N PRO A 119 4.73 19.35 2.98
CA PRO A 119 5.87 19.79 2.18
C PRO A 119 6.59 20.97 2.82
N ILE A 120 7.92 20.92 2.83
CA ILE A 120 8.79 22.00 3.27
C ILE A 120 9.08 22.89 2.06
N SER A 121 8.64 24.15 2.11
CA SER A 121 8.83 25.11 1.03
C SER A 121 10.33 25.33 0.72
N GLY A 122 10.65 25.45 -0.56
CA GLY A 122 12.03 25.64 -1.06
C GLY A 122 12.82 24.33 -1.22
N THR A 123 12.18 23.18 -1.01
CA THR A 123 12.80 21.85 -1.21
C THR A 123 12.19 21.08 -2.37
N GLU A 124 11.36 21.75 -3.18
CA GLU A 124 10.63 21.16 -4.29
C GLU A 124 11.58 20.60 -5.34
N LYS A 125 11.24 19.43 -5.87
CA LYS A 125 11.93 18.76 -6.97
C LYS A 125 10.94 18.35 -8.02
N LEU A 126 11.19 18.74 -9.26
CA LEU A 126 10.42 18.28 -10.42
C LEU A 126 10.92 16.90 -10.85
N ILE A 127 9.99 16.00 -11.09
CA ILE A 127 10.21 14.69 -11.74
C ILE A 127 9.46 14.74 -13.07
N GLU A 128 10.20 14.80 -14.15
CA GLU A 128 9.64 14.92 -15.51
C GLU A 128 9.33 13.55 -16.12
N ASN A 129 8.55 13.59 -17.21
CA ASN A 129 8.21 12.42 -18.02
C ASN A 129 7.50 11.31 -17.23
N ILE A 130 6.64 11.68 -16.27
CA ILE A 130 5.78 10.76 -15.55
C ILE A 130 4.44 10.65 -16.27
N GLU A 131 3.99 9.43 -16.55
CA GLU A 131 2.72 9.13 -17.20
C GLU A 131 1.69 8.55 -16.22
N LEU A 132 2.16 8.01 -15.08
CA LEU A 132 1.33 7.44 -14.02
C LEU A 132 1.90 7.78 -12.64
N ILE A 133 1.05 8.32 -11.78
CA ILE A 133 1.29 8.43 -10.34
C ILE A 133 0.48 7.34 -9.64
N ASN A 134 1.18 6.33 -9.10
CA ASN A 134 0.61 5.19 -8.41
C ASN A 134 0.56 5.45 -6.91
N ILE A 135 -0.63 5.73 -6.35
CA ILE A 135 -0.83 6.07 -4.95
C ILE A 135 -0.95 4.81 -4.10
N CYS A 136 0.03 4.59 -3.21
CA CYS A 136 0.18 3.42 -2.33
C CYS A 136 0.33 3.82 -0.85
N THR A 137 -0.34 4.88 -0.43
CA THR A 137 -0.16 5.53 0.87
C THR A 137 -0.95 4.88 2.01
N GLY A 138 -1.50 3.70 1.78
CA GLY A 138 -2.22 2.90 2.76
C GLY A 138 -3.73 2.91 2.59
N LEU A 139 -4.40 2.36 3.59
CA LEU A 139 -5.85 2.18 3.62
C LEU A 139 -6.42 2.82 4.89
N ILE A 140 -7.70 3.17 4.84
CA ILE A 140 -8.50 3.61 5.99
C ILE A 140 -9.58 2.54 6.22
N PRO A 141 -9.84 2.12 7.48
CA PRO A 141 -10.99 1.28 7.80
C PRO A 141 -12.29 1.92 7.29
N ASP A 142 -13.15 1.10 6.71
CA ASP A 142 -14.50 1.50 6.32
C ASP A 142 -15.48 0.82 7.28
N ASP A 143 -15.78 1.50 8.38
CA ASP A 143 -16.56 0.99 9.52
C ASP A 143 -18.01 1.50 9.53
N GLN A 144 -18.47 2.18 8.50
CA GLN A 144 -19.81 2.77 8.44
C GLN A 144 -20.93 1.75 8.68
N LEU A 145 -20.83 0.56 8.05
CA LEU A 145 -21.78 -0.52 8.28
C LEU A 145 -21.73 -1.07 9.71
N LEU A 146 -20.56 -1.09 10.33
CA LEU A 146 -20.41 -1.49 11.73
C LEU A 146 -21.07 -0.49 12.66
N ILE A 147 -20.89 0.82 12.41
CA ILE A 147 -21.54 1.88 13.19
C ILE A 147 -23.06 1.75 13.11
N LEU A 148 -23.62 1.68 11.89
CA LEU A 148 -25.05 1.49 11.66
C LEU A 148 -25.56 0.16 12.26
N GLY A 149 -24.81 -0.91 12.11
CA GLY A 149 -25.15 -2.22 12.70
C GLY A 149 -25.21 -2.17 14.22
N LYS A 150 -24.30 -1.45 14.86
CA LYS A 150 -24.32 -1.26 16.33
C LYS A 150 -25.49 -0.41 16.82
N GLU A 151 -25.97 0.55 16.04
CA GLU A 151 -27.19 1.31 16.35
C GLU A 151 -28.43 0.41 16.39
N VAL A 152 -28.48 -0.60 15.51
CA VAL A 152 -29.63 -1.52 15.41
C VAL A 152 -29.51 -2.73 16.34
N PHE A 153 -28.33 -3.34 16.43
CA PHE A 153 -28.10 -4.62 17.10
C PHE A 153 -27.30 -4.50 18.40
N GLY A 154 -26.84 -3.28 18.74
CA GLY A 154 -26.03 -3.03 19.93
C GLY A 154 -24.72 -3.80 19.89
N ASN A 155 -24.38 -4.40 21.03
CA ASN A 155 -23.12 -5.17 21.18
C ASN A 155 -23.09 -6.49 20.41
N LYS A 156 -24.22 -6.94 19.85
CA LYS A 156 -24.31 -8.15 19.02
C LYS A 156 -23.81 -7.95 17.58
N CYS A 157 -23.31 -6.76 17.25
CA CYS A 157 -22.71 -6.45 15.96
C CYS A 157 -21.18 -6.39 16.08
N HIS A 158 -20.50 -7.33 15.45
CA HIS A 158 -19.04 -7.48 15.52
C HIS A 158 -18.36 -7.06 14.23
N GLY A 159 -17.31 -6.23 14.35
CA GLY A 159 -16.46 -5.87 13.23
C GLY A 159 -15.24 -6.80 13.11
N VAL A 160 -14.83 -7.11 11.89
CA VAL A 160 -13.68 -7.98 11.60
C VAL A 160 -12.79 -7.43 10.48
N GLY A 161 -11.53 -7.82 10.49
CA GLY A 161 -10.56 -7.49 9.44
C GLY A 161 -10.40 -6.00 9.21
N ASP A 162 -10.15 -5.62 7.97
CA ASP A 162 -9.86 -4.24 7.54
C ASP A 162 -11.05 -3.27 7.66
N ALA A 163 -12.24 -3.77 7.98
CA ALA A 163 -13.38 -2.91 8.30
C ALA A 163 -13.19 -2.16 9.63
N ILE A 164 -12.37 -2.70 10.56
CA ILE A 164 -12.11 -2.07 11.86
C ILE A 164 -10.65 -1.65 12.04
N ARG A 165 -9.73 -2.39 11.45
CA ARG A 165 -8.30 -2.11 11.55
C ARG A 165 -7.56 -2.73 10.38
N ILE A 166 -6.81 -1.90 9.67
CA ILE A 166 -5.96 -2.35 8.59
C ILE A 166 -4.84 -3.22 9.14
N GLY A 167 -4.65 -4.40 8.54
CA GLY A 167 -3.63 -5.35 8.98
C GLY A 167 -3.23 -6.34 7.90
N GLU A 168 -2.32 -7.24 8.27
CA GLU A 168 -1.88 -8.34 7.43
C GLU A 168 -2.90 -9.50 7.48
N GLY A 169 -2.81 -10.42 6.51
CA GLY A 169 -3.72 -11.57 6.42
C GLY A 169 -3.82 -12.39 7.71
N THR A 170 -2.70 -12.59 8.42
CA THR A 170 -2.68 -13.29 9.70
C THR A 170 -3.55 -12.59 10.75
N SER A 171 -3.43 -11.26 10.88
CA SER A 171 -4.24 -10.52 11.84
C SER A 171 -5.73 -10.51 11.46
N ALA A 172 -6.06 -10.51 10.17
CA ALA A 172 -7.44 -10.64 9.70
C ALA A 172 -8.05 -11.99 10.08
N VAL A 173 -7.31 -13.09 9.89
CA VAL A 173 -7.74 -14.44 10.29
C VAL A 173 -7.94 -14.53 11.80
N LEU A 174 -6.97 -14.04 12.59
CA LEU A 174 -7.05 -14.08 14.06
C LEU A 174 -8.23 -13.24 14.58
N ARG A 175 -8.46 -12.05 14.00
CA ARG A 175 -9.63 -11.24 14.37
C ARG A 175 -10.94 -11.93 14.00
N GLY A 176 -11.00 -12.64 12.86
CA GLY A 176 -12.17 -13.46 12.49
C GLY A 176 -12.45 -14.56 13.50
N LYS A 177 -11.41 -15.29 13.94
CA LYS A 177 -11.53 -16.32 14.98
C LYS A 177 -12.00 -15.73 16.32
N GLN A 178 -11.42 -14.60 16.75
CA GLN A 178 -11.83 -13.90 17.97
C GLN A 178 -13.31 -13.50 17.91
N ALA A 179 -13.76 -12.91 16.79
CA ALA A 179 -15.14 -12.54 16.62
C ALA A 179 -16.11 -13.72 16.63
N ALA A 180 -15.67 -14.90 16.17
CA ALA A 180 -16.48 -16.12 16.29
C ALA A 180 -16.77 -16.49 17.76
N PHE A 181 -15.78 -16.36 18.64
CA PHE A 181 -16.00 -16.57 20.09
C PHE A 181 -16.91 -15.50 20.68
N GLU A 182 -16.78 -14.24 20.25
CA GLU A 182 -17.68 -13.16 20.69
C GLU A 182 -19.13 -13.46 20.28
N VAL A 183 -19.38 -13.97 19.08
CA VAL A 183 -20.70 -14.41 18.62
C VAL A 183 -21.22 -15.61 19.42
N LEU A 184 -20.37 -16.59 19.73
CA LEU A 184 -20.76 -17.74 20.58
C LEU A 184 -21.21 -17.25 21.96
N ALA A 185 -20.50 -16.30 22.55
CA ALA A 185 -20.88 -15.69 23.83
C ALA A 185 -22.23 -14.96 23.75
N ASP A 186 -22.50 -14.21 22.67
CA ASP A 186 -23.77 -13.53 22.45
C ASP A 186 -24.97 -14.47 22.29
N LEU A 187 -24.70 -15.71 21.86
CA LEU A 187 -25.70 -16.77 21.67
C LEU A 187 -25.81 -17.69 22.88
N ASP A 188 -25.10 -17.41 23.98
CA ASP A 188 -25.01 -18.28 25.17
C ASP A 188 -24.52 -19.71 24.84
N ILE A 189 -23.70 -19.85 23.78
CA ILE A 189 -23.10 -21.11 23.39
C ILE A 189 -21.75 -21.26 24.10
N ARG A 190 -21.60 -22.40 24.81
CA ARG A 190 -20.35 -22.70 25.52
C ARG A 190 -19.18 -22.86 24.56
N TYR A 191 -18.05 -22.25 24.89
CA TYR A 191 -16.77 -22.39 24.18
C TYR A 191 -15.61 -22.49 25.18
N ASP A 192 -14.43 -22.90 24.71
CA ASP A 192 -13.23 -22.90 25.52
C ASP A 192 -12.68 -21.49 25.65
N TYR A 193 -12.66 -20.98 26.89
CA TYR A 193 -12.20 -19.62 27.18
C TYR A 193 -10.68 -19.48 27.05
N ASP A 194 -9.93 -20.55 27.30
CA ASP A 194 -8.46 -20.53 27.13
C ASP A 194 -8.09 -20.40 25.65
N ASP A 195 -8.82 -21.06 24.75
CA ASP A 195 -8.67 -20.87 23.31
C ASP A 195 -8.96 -19.42 22.88
N TYR A 196 -10.01 -18.81 23.44
CA TYR A 196 -10.30 -17.40 23.18
C TYR A 196 -9.15 -16.48 23.64
N LEU A 197 -8.61 -16.72 24.84
CA LEU A 197 -7.49 -15.93 25.37
C LEU A 197 -6.23 -16.10 24.53
N ALA A 198 -5.91 -17.34 24.11
CA ALA A 198 -4.76 -17.63 23.25
C ALA A 198 -4.85 -16.89 21.92
N ILE A 199 -6.00 -16.96 21.24
CA ILE A 199 -6.24 -16.27 19.95
C ILE A 199 -6.22 -14.75 20.13
N SER A 200 -6.78 -14.22 21.22
CA SER A 200 -6.77 -12.78 21.51
C SER A 200 -5.35 -12.27 21.73
N LYS A 201 -4.50 -13.04 22.40
CA LYS A 201 -3.08 -12.72 22.57
C LYS A 201 -2.33 -12.74 21.23
N GLU A 202 -2.50 -13.80 20.43
CA GLU A 202 -1.91 -13.87 19.08
C GLU A 202 -2.35 -12.69 18.20
N TYR A 203 -3.62 -12.28 18.26
CA TYR A 203 -4.11 -11.12 17.53
C TYR A 203 -3.39 -9.84 17.96
N ILE A 204 -3.26 -9.60 19.26
CA ILE A 204 -2.53 -8.43 19.79
C ILE A 204 -1.07 -8.47 19.34
N ASP A 205 -0.41 -9.61 19.46
CA ASP A 205 0.99 -9.79 19.08
C ASP A 205 1.18 -9.57 17.56
N SER A 206 0.23 -10.00 16.72
CA SER A 206 0.26 -9.80 15.27
C SER A 206 0.21 -8.32 14.85
N GLN A 207 -0.30 -7.43 15.73
CA GLN A 207 -0.36 -5.98 15.50
C GLN A 207 0.96 -5.26 15.85
N GLN A 208 1.85 -5.93 16.56
CA GLN A 208 3.06 -5.33 17.15
C GLN A 208 4.35 -5.69 16.41
N HIS A 209 4.28 -6.36 15.25
CA HIS A 209 5.49 -6.74 14.54
C HIS A 209 6.30 -5.51 14.11
N PRO A 210 7.47 -5.28 14.73
CA PRO A 210 8.32 -4.18 14.31
C PRO A 210 8.82 -4.47 12.88
N ILE A 211 8.68 -3.49 12.02
CA ILE A 211 9.33 -3.51 10.71
C ILE A 211 10.83 -3.57 10.95
N ARG A 212 11.45 -4.71 10.62
CA ARG A 212 12.91 -4.83 10.74
C ARG A 212 13.55 -4.09 9.59
N VAL A 213 14.17 -2.96 9.89
CA VAL A 213 15.09 -2.28 8.97
C VAL A 213 16.31 -3.17 8.81
N LEU A 214 16.68 -3.51 7.57
CA LEU A 214 17.92 -4.24 7.31
C LEU A 214 19.09 -3.26 7.39
N ASP A 215 20.10 -3.60 8.20
CA ASP A 215 21.33 -2.81 8.33
C ASP A 215 22.13 -2.75 7.01
N ASN A 216 21.85 -3.67 6.08
CA ASN A 216 22.55 -3.78 4.81
C ASN A 216 21.56 -3.98 3.66
N PRO A 217 21.00 -2.90 3.08
CA PRO A 217 20.03 -2.99 1.98
C PRO A 217 20.69 -3.61 0.73
N ALA A 218 19.92 -4.45 0.02
CA ALA A 218 20.38 -5.08 -1.21
C ALA A 218 20.73 -4.02 -2.27
N LYS A 219 21.87 -4.21 -2.95
CA LYS A 219 22.29 -3.37 -4.09
C LYS A 219 21.66 -3.90 -5.39
N PRO A 220 21.44 -3.03 -6.40
CA PRO A 220 21.04 -3.45 -7.73
C PRO A 220 22.02 -4.48 -8.33
N THR A 221 21.50 -5.50 -8.99
CA THR A 221 22.33 -6.47 -9.70
C THR A 221 22.33 -6.16 -11.20
N GLU A 222 23.50 -5.96 -11.78
CA GLU A 222 23.71 -5.68 -13.22
C GLU A 222 23.01 -6.72 -14.12
N ALA A 223 23.00 -7.99 -13.70
CA ALA A 223 22.45 -9.10 -14.48
C ALA A 223 20.93 -9.03 -14.70
N ARG A 224 20.18 -8.19 -13.93
CA ARG A 224 18.72 -8.06 -14.04
C ARG A 224 18.25 -6.84 -14.81
N LYS A 225 19.10 -5.84 -15.03
CA LYS A 225 18.76 -4.62 -15.78
C LYS A 225 18.39 -4.89 -17.24
N ASN A 226 18.82 -6.02 -17.82
CA ASN A 226 18.72 -6.30 -19.25
C ASN A 226 18.01 -7.62 -19.62
N LYS A 227 17.33 -8.29 -18.69
CA LYS A 227 16.59 -9.52 -19.01
C LYS A 227 15.12 -9.22 -19.25
N PRO A 228 14.54 -9.64 -20.39
CA PRO A 228 13.10 -9.62 -20.56
C PRO A 228 12.46 -10.53 -19.49
N PHE A 229 11.50 -10.01 -18.75
CA PHE A 229 10.78 -10.78 -17.74
C PHE A 229 9.76 -11.67 -18.44
N VAL A 230 9.74 -12.94 -18.07
CA VAL A 230 8.69 -13.87 -18.50
C VAL A 230 7.53 -13.71 -17.53
N ILE A 231 6.35 -13.41 -18.06
CA ILE A 231 5.10 -13.05 -17.35
C ILE A 231 4.52 -14.20 -16.50
N ILE A 232 5.16 -15.36 -16.45
CA ILE A 232 4.61 -16.59 -15.87
C ILE A 232 4.38 -16.52 -14.34
N ASP A 233 5.06 -15.64 -13.61
CA ASP A 233 4.97 -15.58 -12.15
C ASP A 233 3.80 -14.73 -11.61
N CYS A 234 3.04 -14.05 -12.46
CA CYS A 234 1.94 -13.20 -12.01
C CYS A 234 0.64 -13.97 -11.71
N LEU A 235 0.53 -15.22 -12.15
CA LEU A 235 -0.71 -16.01 -12.04
C LEU A 235 -0.86 -16.81 -10.74
N TYR A 236 0.19 -16.93 -9.91
CA TYR A 236 0.17 -17.79 -8.72
C TYR A 236 0.52 -17.09 -7.40
N GLY A 237 0.43 -15.78 -7.34
CA GLY A 237 0.81 -14.99 -6.16
C GLY A 237 -0.31 -14.70 -5.16
N PHE A 238 -1.50 -15.26 -5.32
CA PHE A 238 -2.63 -15.10 -4.38
C PHE A 238 -3.32 -16.45 -4.19
N ALA A 239 -2.76 -17.29 -3.33
CA ALA A 239 -3.45 -18.36 -2.62
C ALA A 239 -3.13 -18.21 -1.13
#